data_8a222e5d8a74b03ed940fdd80895faff
#
_entry.id   8a222e5d8a74b03ed940fdd80895faff
#
_cell.length_a   1.000
_cell.length_b   1.000
_cell.length_c   1.000
_cell.angle_alpha   90.00
_cell.angle_beta   90.00
_cell.angle_gamma   90.00
#
_symmetry.space_group_name_H-M   'P 1'
#
loop_
_entity.id
_entity.type
_entity.pdbx_description
1 polymer ?
#
loop_
_entity_poly.entity_id
_entity_poly.type
_entity_poly.pdbx_seq_one_letter_code
_entity_poly.pdbx_strand_id
1 'polypeptide(L)'
;MISDIMMPEMDGIEYLKRVKGNNDICHIPIILLSAKSSLNDQIQGLEYGADEYITKPFSSAYLKARVDSLLKQRQILYDYYISKMREGEKDTSLMEQLTPSTPQVTHFDNDFIRNILQSVEENIQNSEFKIDDLAEAMSMSRTVFYRKVKSLMGVSPVDFVKTMRIKRAVQLLEQDEFTVSEVGYMSGFTTPQYFSRVFKEAMGCTPKEYRLKHKTIVEQNV
;
A
#
# COMPACT_ATOMS: atom_id res chain seq x y z
N MET A 1 12.66 -4.26 -12.36
CA MET A 1 13.23 -5.00 -13.51
C MET A 1 13.96 -4.04 -14.43
N ILE A 2 14.96 -4.53 -15.17
CA ILE A 2 15.66 -3.75 -16.20
C ILE A 2 15.60 -4.59 -17.47
N SER A 3 15.13 -4.03 -18.58
CA SER A 3 14.97 -4.72 -19.86
C SER A 3 15.56 -3.90 -21.00
N ASP A 4 16.28 -4.55 -21.91
CA ASP A 4 16.62 -3.95 -23.19
C ASP A 4 15.37 -3.96 -24.09
N ILE A 5 15.24 -2.96 -24.96
CA ILE A 5 14.16 -2.98 -25.98
C ILE A 5 14.54 -3.94 -27.09
N MET A 6 15.79 -3.93 -27.54
CA MET A 6 16.23 -4.82 -28.63
C MET A 6 16.71 -6.16 -28.05
N MET A 7 15.78 -7.11 -27.90
CA MET A 7 16.12 -8.47 -27.49
C MET A 7 15.69 -9.49 -28.56
N PRO A 8 16.42 -10.64 -28.70
CA PRO A 8 15.96 -11.74 -29.54
C PRO A 8 14.64 -12.32 -29.01
N GLU A 9 13.82 -12.88 -29.88
CA GLU A 9 12.54 -13.55 -29.60
C GLU A 9 11.38 -12.64 -29.15
N MET A 10 11.58 -11.71 -28.21
CA MET A 10 10.58 -10.78 -27.73
C MET A 10 11.21 -9.42 -27.49
N ASP A 11 10.66 -8.36 -28.05
CA ASP A 11 11.17 -7.02 -27.77
C ASP A 11 10.75 -6.53 -26.36
N GLY A 12 11.51 -5.54 -25.84
CA GLY A 12 11.28 -5.03 -24.49
C GLY A 12 9.92 -4.33 -24.32
N ILE A 13 9.32 -3.83 -25.38
CA ILE A 13 7.98 -3.22 -25.35
C ILE A 13 6.91 -4.30 -25.20
N GLU A 14 7.03 -5.40 -25.94
CA GLU A 14 6.11 -6.54 -25.78
C GLU A 14 6.27 -7.17 -24.39
N TYR A 15 7.50 -7.33 -23.93
CA TYR A 15 7.79 -7.77 -22.56
C TYR A 15 7.13 -6.86 -21.52
N LEU A 16 7.28 -5.53 -21.67
CA LEU A 16 6.65 -4.52 -20.80
C LEU A 16 5.12 -4.69 -20.78
N LYS A 17 4.48 -4.79 -21.94
CA LYS A 17 3.03 -4.98 -22.07
C LYS A 17 2.56 -6.25 -21.35
N ARG A 18 3.30 -7.35 -21.49
CA ARG A 18 2.98 -8.62 -20.80
C ARG A 18 3.12 -8.50 -19.29
N VAL A 19 4.18 -7.85 -18.81
CA VAL A 19 4.38 -7.65 -17.37
C VAL A 19 3.34 -6.69 -16.79
N LYS A 20 3.09 -5.55 -17.46
CA LYS A 20 2.12 -4.56 -16.97
C LYS A 20 0.66 -5.02 -17.14
N GLY A 21 0.38 -5.88 -18.10
CA GLY A 21 -0.93 -6.54 -18.27
C GLY A 21 -1.16 -7.74 -17.34
N ASN A 22 -0.16 -8.17 -16.59
CA ASN A 22 -0.28 -9.27 -15.63
C ASN A 22 -0.46 -8.72 -14.22
N ASN A 23 -1.66 -8.91 -13.64
CA ASN A 23 -2.02 -8.42 -12.31
C ASN A 23 -1.04 -8.85 -11.20
N ASP A 24 -0.36 -9.98 -11.38
CA ASP A 24 0.54 -10.55 -10.40
C ASP A 24 1.88 -9.80 -10.29
N ILE A 25 2.33 -9.20 -11.40
CA ILE A 25 3.66 -8.60 -11.53
C ILE A 25 3.64 -7.17 -12.08
N CYS A 26 2.47 -6.61 -12.43
CA CYS A 26 2.36 -5.24 -12.99
C CYS A 26 2.93 -4.17 -12.06
N HIS A 27 2.93 -4.43 -10.75
CA HIS A 27 3.47 -3.54 -9.72
C HIS A 27 5.01 -3.45 -9.70
N ILE A 28 5.73 -4.34 -10.43
CA ILE A 28 7.19 -4.32 -10.44
C ILE A 28 7.68 -3.20 -11.35
N PRO A 29 8.57 -2.29 -10.86
CA PRO A 29 9.11 -1.23 -11.70
C PRO A 29 9.95 -1.80 -12.84
N ILE A 30 9.77 -1.22 -14.04
CA ILE A 30 10.52 -1.59 -15.24
C ILE A 30 11.23 -0.37 -15.79
N ILE A 31 12.56 -0.50 -15.92
CA ILE A 31 13.40 0.43 -16.64
C ILE A 31 13.68 -0.16 -18.02
N LEU A 32 13.33 0.56 -19.08
CA LEU A 32 13.68 0.21 -20.45
C LEU A 32 15.02 0.83 -20.84
N LEU A 33 15.89 0.00 -21.42
CA LEU A 33 17.16 0.43 -22.00
C LEU A 33 17.05 0.40 -23.52
N SER A 34 17.45 1.46 -24.21
CA SER A 34 17.31 1.53 -25.66
C SER A 34 18.45 2.27 -26.34
N ALA A 35 18.84 1.80 -27.51
CA ALA A 35 19.69 2.56 -28.45
C ALA A 35 18.93 3.65 -29.21
N LYS A 36 17.58 3.61 -29.17
CA LYS A 36 16.73 4.61 -29.80
C LYS A 36 16.60 5.84 -28.90
N SER A 37 16.91 7.01 -29.44
CA SER A 37 16.87 8.29 -28.73
C SER A 37 15.72 9.19 -29.18
N SER A 38 14.84 8.71 -30.08
CA SER A 38 13.71 9.54 -30.52
C SER A 38 12.75 9.82 -29.39
N LEU A 39 12.23 11.05 -29.32
CA LEU A 39 11.26 11.44 -28.31
C LEU A 39 9.98 10.56 -28.38
N ASN A 40 9.57 10.19 -29.60
CA ASN A 40 8.39 9.35 -29.80
C ASN A 40 8.56 7.93 -29.22
N ASP A 41 9.75 7.31 -29.37
CA ASP A 41 10.02 6.00 -28.78
C ASP A 41 10.01 6.06 -27.24
N GLN A 42 10.51 7.16 -26.67
CA GLN A 42 10.48 7.39 -25.21
C GLN A 42 9.05 7.55 -24.69
N ILE A 43 8.26 8.41 -25.36
CA ILE A 43 6.84 8.63 -25.00
C ILE A 43 6.08 7.31 -25.08
N GLN A 44 6.25 6.56 -26.16
CA GLN A 44 5.57 5.28 -26.34
C GLN A 44 5.94 4.26 -25.25
N GLY A 45 7.22 4.17 -24.85
CA GLY A 45 7.65 3.32 -23.74
C GLY A 45 6.98 3.68 -22.41
N LEU A 46 6.89 4.98 -22.13
CA LEU A 46 6.23 5.48 -20.91
C LEU A 46 4.71 5.28 -20.96
N GLU A 47 4.05 5.48 -22.10
CA GLU A 47 2.61 5.23 -22.28
C GLU A 47 2.24 3.76 -22.04
N TYR A 48 3.12 2.81 -22.37
CA TYR A 48 2.93 1.40 -22.07
C TYR A 48 3.22 1.02 -20.62
N GLY A 49 3.56 2.01 -19.78
CA GLY A 49 3.73 1.83 -18.33
C GLY A 49 5.15 1.50 -17.88
N ALA A 50 6.17 1.82 -18.68
CA ALA A 50 7.55 1.82 -18.17
C ALA A 50 7.68 2.88 -17.07
N ASP A 51 8.36 2.52 -15.99
CA ASP A 51 8.63 3.46 -14.89
C ASP A 51 9.80 4.40 -15.23
N GLU A 52 10.65 3.99 -16.19
CA GLU A 52 11.77 4.80 -16.69
C GLU A 52 12.21 4.32 -18.07
N TYR A 53 12.75 5.24 -18.87
CA TYR A 53 13.35 4.96 -20.17
C TYR A 53 14.76 5.58 -20.24
N ILE A 54 15.77 4.74 -20.44
CA ILE A 54 17.18 5.17 -20.48
C ILE A 54 17.79 4.89 -21.84
N THR A 55 18.31 5.93 -22.48
CA THR A 55 19.00 5.81 -23.77
C THR A 55 20.44 5.38 -23.60
N LYS A 56 20.90 4.47 -24.44
CA LYS A 56 22.30 4.08 -24.57
C LYS A 56 23.08 5.08 -25.46
N PRO A 57 24.34 5.41 -25.13
CA PRO A 57 25.14 4.94 -24.00
C PRO A 57 24.79 5.67 -22.69
N PHE A 58 24.81 4.96 -21.58
CA PHE A 58 24.62 5.53 -20.24
C PHE A 58 25.74 5.09 -19.29
N SER A 59 25.99 5.87 -18.23
CA SER A 59 26.94 5.45 -17.19
C SER A 59 26.26 4.54 -16.17
N SER A 60 27.02 3.61 -15.58
CA SER A 60 26.53 2.76 -14.50
C SER A 60 26.07 3.57 -13.28
N ALA A 61 26.71 4.72 -13.02
CA ALA A 61 26.33 5.64 -11.95
C ALA A 61 24.95 6.26 -12.21
N TYR A 62 24.64 6.62 -13.47
CA TYR A 62 23.33 7.14 -13.85
C TYR A 62 22.23 6.09 -13.68
N LEU A 63 22.44 4.87 -14.19
CA LEU A 63 21.50 3.78 -14.04
C LEU A 63 21.23 3.47 -12.56
N LYS A 64 22.30 3.40 -11.74
CA LYS A 64 22.18 3.18 -10.29
C LYS A 64 21.35 4.29 -9.63
N ALA A 65 21.65 5.56 -9.93
CA ALA A 65 20.90 6.68 -9.37
C ALA A 65 19.40 6.63 -9.71
N ARG A 66 19.04 6.20 -10.94
CA ARG A 66 17.63 6.03 -11.34
C ARG A 66 16.95 4.89 -10.61
N VAL A 67 17.64 3.74 -10.45
CA VAL A 67 17.13 2.62 -9.64
C VAL A 67 16.89 3.05 -8.20
N ASP A 68 17.88 3.70 -7.58
CA ASP A 68 17.79 4.17 -6.20
C ASP A 68 16.65 5.19 -6.04
N SER A 69 16.45 6.09 -7.02
CA SER A 69 15.36 7.04 -7.05
C SER A 69 13.99 6.36 -7.09
N LEU A 70 13.80 5.38 -7.98
CA LEU A 70 12.53 4.62 -8.07
C LEU A 70 12.23 3.84 -6.79
N LEU A 71 13.23 3.24 -6.18
CA LEU A 71 13.07 2.52 -4.91
C LEU A 71 12.73 3.48 -3.76
N LYS A 72 13.40 4.65 -3.70
CA LYS A 72 13.13 5.69 -2.71
C LYS A 72 11.72 6.29 -2.85
N GLN A 73 11.26 6.54 -4.06
CA GLN A 73 9.90 7.02 -4.32
C GLN A 73 8.85 6.03 -3.80
N ARG A 74 9.07 4.72 -4.01
CA ARG A 74 8.19 3.68 -3.44
C ARG A 74 8.22 3.65 -1.92
N GLN A 75 9.39 3.85 -1.30
CA GLN A 75 9.50 3.93 0.15
C GLN A 75 8.74 5.13 0.71
N ILE A 76 8.85 6.30 0.09
CA ILE A 76 8.11 7.51 0.49
C ILE A 76 6.60 7.28 0.38
N LEU A 77 6.15 6.64 -0.70
CA LEU A 77 4.75 6.30 -0.89
C LEU A 77 4.24 5.34 0.19
N TYR A 78 5.03 4.32 0.48
CA TYR A 78 4.79 3.38 1.58
C TYR A 78 4.67 4.11 2.93
N ASP A 79 5.64 4.96 3.27
CA ASP A 79 5.66 5.72 4.52
C ASP A 79 4.45 6.66 4.60
N TYR A 80 4.04 7.27 3.48
CA TYR A 80 2.84 8.09 3.39
C TYR A 80 1.57 7.29 3.68
N TYR A 81 1.37 6.13 3.06
CA TYR A 81 0.19 5.30 3.34
C TYR A 81 0.16 4.78 4.77
N ILE A 82 1.33 4.42 5.32
CA ILE A 82 1.43 4.00 6.72
C ILE A 82 1.14 5.17 7.68
N SER A 83 1.61 6.38 7.40
CA SER A 83 1.30 7.56 8.23
C SER A 83 -0.19 7.90 8.17
N LYS A 84 -0.78 7.92 6.96
CA LYS A 84 -2.23 8.08 6.77
C LYS A 84 -3.04 6.99 7.49
N MET A 85 -2.53 5.78 7.52
CA MET A 85 -3.10 4.71 8.33
C MET A 85 -2.96 4.98 9.83
N ARG A 86 -1.99 5.73 10.30
CA ARG A 86 -1.79 6.05 11.73
C ARG A 86 -2.62 7.25 12.19
N GLU A 87 -2.93 8.19 11.34
CA GLU A 87 -3.51 9.50 11.71
C GLU A 87 -5.03 9.58 11.60
N GLY A 88 -5.76 8.52 11.22
CA GLY A 88 -7.22 8.51 11.12
C GLY A 88 -7.79 9.82 10.56
N GLU A 89 -8.16 9.81 9.30
CA GLU A 89 -8.92 10.84 8.56
C GLU A 89 -9.02 12.25 9.18
N LYS A 90 -8.00 13.07 8.96
CA LYS A 90 -8.19 14.53 8.82
C LYS A 90 -7.14 15.02 7.81
N ASP A 91 -7.66 15.51 6.70
CA ASP A 91 -7.04 16.28 5.62
C ASP A 91 -6.82 15.58 4.28
N THR A 92 -7.88 15.62 3.48
CA THR A 92 -7.83 15.46 2.02
C THR A 92 -7.19 16.67 1.32
N SER A 93 -6.92 17.77 2.03
CA SER A 93 -6.47 19.03 1.44
C SER A 93 -4.97 19.13 1.16
N LEU A 94 -4.14 18.27 1.76
CA LEU A 94 -2.68 18.27 1.53
C LEU A 94 -2.25 17.54 0.24
N MET A 95 -3.11 16.72 -0.33
CA MET A 95 -2.84 16.05 -1.61
C MET A 95 -2.85 17.01 -2.81
N GLU A 96 -3.60 18.11 -2.72
CA GLU A 96 -3.69 19.11 -3.81
C GLU A 96 -2.54 20.13 -3.81
N GLN A 97 -1.75 20.24 -2.74
CA GLN A 97 -0.73 21.29 -2.59
C GLN A 97 0.72 20.82 -2.78
N LEU A 98 0.96 19.52 -2.94
CA LEU A 98 2.31 18.98 -3.17
C LEU A 98 2.46 18.46 -4.61
N THR A 99 2.43 19.36 -5.57
CA THR A 99 2.92 19.08 -6.91
C THR A 99 4.36 19.57 -7.05
N PRO A 100 5.34 18.63 -7.04
CA PRO A 100 6.21 18.49 -8.19
C PRO A 100 6.25 17.02 -8.63
N SER A 101 6.08 16.79 -9.94
CA SER A 101 6.22 15.52 -10.67
C SER A 101 5.83 14.27 -9.85
N THR A 102 4.55 13.97 -9.84
CA THR A 102 3.97 12.76 -9.27
C THR A 102 4.74 11.51 -9.70
N PRO A 103 5.27 10.71 -8.74
CA PRO A 103 5.67 9.36 -9.09
C PRO A 103 4.40 8.65 -9.60
N GLN A 104 4.42 8.19 -10.82
CA GLN A 104 3.31 7.41 -11.37
C GLN A 104 3.26 6.06 -10.63
N VAL A 105 2.52 6.03 -9.54
CA VAL A 105 1.87 4.78 -9.13
C VAL A 105 0.95 4.44 -10.29
N THR A 106 1.14 3.31 -10.89
CA THR A 106 0.29 2.93 -12.02
C THR A 106 -1.15 2.99 -11.55
N HIS A 107 -2.07 3.45 -12.40
CA HIS A 107 -3.52 3.49 -12.10
C HIS A 107 -4.00 2.17 -11.49
N PHE A 108 -3.43 1.05 -11.93
CA PHE A 108 -3.70 -0.31 -11.45
C PHE A 108 -3.27 -0.57 -9.99
N ASP A 109 -2.17 0.02 -9.54
CA ASP A 109 -1.71 -0.16 -8.15
C ASP A 109 -2.58 0.65 -7.18
N ASN A 110 -3.03 1.84 -7.59
CA ASN A 110 -3.97 2.65 -6.82
C ASN A 110 -5.33 1.96 -6.69
N ASP A 111 -5.86 1.41 -7.79
CA ASP A 111 -7.12 0.66 -7.79
C ASP A 111 -7.00 -0.61 -6.95
N PHE A 112 -5.89 -1.31 -7.04
CA PHE A 112 -5.63 -2.49 -6.20
C PHE A 112 -5.62 -2.14 -4.71
N ILE A 113 -4.92 -1.06 -4.31
CA ILE A 113 -4.89 -0.60 -2.91
C ILE A 113 -6.29 -0.17 -2.46
N ARG A 114 -7.04 0.57 -3.28
CA ARG A 114 -8.40 0.99 -2.98
C ARG A 114 -9.33 -0.19 -2.78
N ASN A 115 -9.28 -1.18 -3.66
CA ASN A 115 -10.11 -2.38 -3.58
C ASN A 115 -9.78 -3.22 -2.32
N ILE A 116 -8.51 -3.32 -1.93
CA ILE A 116 -8.12 -3.97 -0.68
C ILE A 116 -8.68 -3.22 0.53
N LEU A 117 -8.53 -1.89 0.57
CA LEU A 117 -9.03 -1.06 1.66
C LEU A 117 -10.54 -1.22 1.81
N GLN A 118 -11.29 -1.14 0.71
CA GLN A 118 -12.73 -1.31 0.69
C GLN A 118 -13.13 -2.72 1.16
N SER A 119 -12.51 -3.76 0.64
CA SER A 119 -12.82 -5.15 1.02
C SER A 119 -12.54 -5.43 2.50
N VAL A 120 -11.46 -4.87 3.05
CA VAL A 120 -11.16 -4.99 4.48
C VAL A 120 -12.16 -4.18 5.31
N GLU A 121 -12.56 -2.99 4.89
CA GLU A 121 -13.52 -2.16 5.61
C GLU A 121 -14.92 -2.82 5.69
N GLU A 122 -15.39 -3.36 4.58
CA GLU A 122 -16.67 -4.10 4.51
C GLU A 122 -16.68 -5.33 5.41
N ASN A 123 -15.53 -5.95 5.65
CA ASN A 123 -15.38 -7.18 6.42
C ASN A 123 -14.69 -7.00 7.78
N ILE A 124 -14.48 -5.74 8.23
CA ILE A 124 -13.64 -5.45 9.38
C ILE A 124 -14.16 -6.09 10.67
N GLN A 125 -15.50 -6.20 10.84
CA GLN A 125 -16.15 -6.81 12.00
C GLN A 125 -16.18 -8.33 11.94
N ASN A 126 -15.97 -8.93 10.76
CA ASN A 126 -16.01 -10.37 10.58
C ASN A 126 -14.69 -11.00 11.07
N SER A 127 -14.75 -11.66 12.25
CA SER A 127 -13.59 -12.33 12.83
C SER A 127 -13.11 -13.54 12.00
N GLU A 128 -13.98 -14.11 11.17
CA GLU A 128 -13.66 -15.25 10.29
C GLU A 128 -13.08 -14.82 8.92
N PHE A 129 -13.05 -13.52 8.63
CA PHE A 129 -12.49 -13.00 7.39
C PHE A 129 -10.98 -13.28 7.29
N LYS A 130 -10.62 -14.09 6.30
CA LYS A 130 -9.28 -14.62 6.08
C LYS A 130 -8.56 -13.87 4.95
N ILE A 131 -7.25 -13.97 4.96
CA ILE A 131 -6.42 -13.42 3.86
C ILE A 131 -6.70 -14.14 2.53
N ASP A 132 -7.17 -15.40 2.59
CA ASP A 132 -7.55 -16.15 1.39
C ASP A 132 -8.79 -15.53 0.73
N ASP A 133 -9.78 -15.09 1.52
CA ASP A 133 -10.98 -14.42 1.03
C ASP A 133 -10.61 -13.09 0.35
N LEU A 134 -9.65 -12.36 0.92
CA LEU A 134 -9.15 -11.10 0.37
C LEU A 134 -8.35 -11.33 -0.93
N ALA A 135 -7.56 -12.39 -1.01
CA ALA A 135 -6.84 -12.77 -2.23
C ALA A 135 -7.82 -13.17 -3.35
N GLU A 136 -8.87 -13.93 -3.03
CA GLU A 136 -9.92 -14.34 -3.95
C GLU A 136 -10.71 -13.13 -4.48
N ALA A 137 -11.08 -12.19 -3.60
CA ALA A 137 -11.73 -10.93 -3.99
C ALA A 137 -10.88 -10.11 -4.99
N MET A 138 -9.55 -10.22 -4.91
CA MET A 138 -8.62 -9.59 -5.85
C MET A 138 -8.29 -10.50 -7.07
N SER A 139 -8.95 -11.65 -7.22
CA SER A 139 -8.70 -12.64 -8.28
C SER A 139 -7.24 -13.11 -8.34
N MET A 140 -6.61 -13.29 -7.17
CA MET A 140 -5.20 -13.65 -7.04
C MET A 140 -5.02 -14.90 -6.19
N SER A 141 -3.98 -15.69 -6.49
CA SER A 141 -3.54 -16.73 -5.57
C SER A 141 -2.96 -16.09 -4.29
N ARG A 142 -3.09 -16.77 -3.15
CA ARG A 142 -2.56 -16.31 -1.86
C ARG A 142 -1.10 -15.86 -1.93
N THR A 143 -0.25 -16.64 -2.60
CA THR A 143 1.20 -16.34 -2.71
C THR A 143 1.47 -15.06 -3.48
N VAL A 144 0.75 -14.85 -4.55
CA VAL A 144 0.86 -13.66 -5.41
C VAL A 144 0.34 -12.44 -4.65
N PHE A 145 -0.85 -12.55 -4.07
CA PHE A 145 -1.46 -11.51 -3.25
C PHE A 145 -0.51 -11.06 -2.11
N TYR A 146 0.06 -12.04 -1.39
CA TYR A 146 0.99 -11.77 -0.28
C TYR A 146 2.21 -10.98 -0.74
N ARG A 147 2.84 -11.37 -1.87
CA ARG A 147 3.99 -10.66 -2.44
C ARG A 147 3.63 -9.27 -2.93
N LYS A 148 2.47 -9.12 -3.59
CA LYS A 148 2.01 -7.83 -4.12
C LYS A 148 1.73 -6.84 -2.99
N VAL A 149 0.96 -7.24 -1.97
CA VAL A 149 0.69 -6.41 -0.78
C VAL A 149 1.98 -6.01 -0.09
N LYS A 150 2.88 -6.98 0.16
CA LYS A 150 4.17 -6.69 0.80
C LYS A 150 5.05 -5.75 -0.03
N SER A 151 5.02 -5.87 -1.37
CA SER A 151 5.78 -4.99 -2.27
C SER A 151 5.22 -3.58 -2.32
N LEU A 152 3.89 -3.40 -2.28
CA LEU A 152 3.23 -2.10 -2.39
C LEU A 152 3.11 -1.39 -1.04
N MET A 153 2.79 -2.14 0.02
CA MET A 153 2.52 -1.60 1.34
C MET A 153 3.63 -1.87 2.36
N GLY A 154 4.66 -2.68 2.01
CA GLY A 154 5.80 -3.05 2.86
C GLY A 154 5.46 -3.93 4.05
N VAL A 155 4.18 -4.12 4.36
CA VAL A 155 3.68 -4.96 5.46
C VAL A 155 3.05 -6.24 4.92
N SER A 156 2.94 -7.27 5.76
CA SER A 156 2.21 -8.46 5.37
C SER A 156 0.69 -8.18 5.31
N PRO A 157 -0.09 -8.90 4.48
CA PRO A 157 -1.56 -8.76 4.47
C PRO A 157 -2.20 -8.98 5.85
N VAL A 158 -1.63 -9.88 6.65
CA VAL A 158 -2.09 -10.15 8.02
C VAL A 158 -1.88 -8.93 8.91
N ASP A 159 -0.69 -8.33 8.88
CA ASP A 159 -0.38 -7.13 9.66
C ASP A 159 -1.20 -5.93 9.19
N PHE A 160 -1.47 -5.85 7.88
CA PHE A 160 -2.33 -4.82 7.32
C PHE A 160 -3.76 -4.90 7.88
N VAL A 161 -4.42 -6.07 7.79
CA VAL A 161 -5.77 -6.27 8.36
C VAL A 161 -5.78 -6.03 9.86
N LYS A 162 -4.77 -6.52 10.58
CA LYS A 162 -4.59 -6.30 12.03
C LYS A 162 -4.52 -4.80 12.35
N THR A 163 -3.76 -4.02 11.58
CA THR A 163 -3.65 -2.57 11.75
C THR A 163 -4.98 -1.88 11.52
N MET A 164 -5.73 -2.26 10.48
CA MET A 164 -7.05 -1.71 10.20
C MET A 164 -8.05 -1.99 11.34
N ARG A 165 -8.03 -3.20 11.89
CA ARG A 165 -8.86 -3.57 13.06
C ARG A 165 -8.51 -2.76 14.30
N ILE A 166 -7.24 -2.51 14.56
CA ILE A 166 -6.81 -1.66 15.69
C ILE A 166 -7.28 -0.22 15.51
N LYS A 167 -7.22 0.33 14.30
CA LYS A 167 -7.74 1.68 14.02
C LYS A 167 -9.26 1.77 14.25
N ARG A 168 -10.02 0.79 13.79
CA ARG A 168 -11.45 0.71 14.08
C ARG A 168 -11.70 0.66 15.59
N ALA A 169 -10.89 -0.10 16.33
CA ALA A 169 -10.98 -0.15 17.79
C ALA A 169 -10.70 1.20 18.44
N VAL A 170 -9.72 1.95 17.94
CA VAL A 170 -9.43 3.32 18.42
C VAL A 170 -10.64 4.23 18.22
N GLN A 171 -11.22 4.26 17.01
CA GLN A 171 -12.42 5.05 16.71
C GLN A 171 -13.59 4.73 17.66
N LEU A 172 -13.83 3.44 17.93
CA LEU A 172 -14.91 3.02 18.82
C LEU A 172 -14.61 3.33 20.30
N LEU A 173 -13.34 3.27 20.73
CA LEU A 173 -12.96 3.66 22.09
C LEU A 173 -13.11 5.16 22.36
N GLU A 174 -12.95 5.99 21.33
CA GLU A 174 -13.09 7.45 21.41
C GLU A 174 -14.55 7.88 21.51
N GLN A 175 -15.50 7.10 20.98
CA GLN A 175 -16.94 7.35 21.09
C GLN A 175 -17.48 7.10 22.50
N ASP A 176 -16.79 6.31 23.32
CA ASP A 176 -17.11 5.96 24.72
C ASP A 176 -18.51 5.33 24.95
N GLU A 177 -19.14 4.84 23.89
CA GLU A 177 -20.47 4.22 23.95
C GLU A 177 -20.43 2.72 24.23
N PHE A 178 -19.30 2.06 23.94
CA PHE A 178 -19.16 0.62 23.97
C PHE A 178 -18.19 0.15 25.06
N THR A 179 -18.42 -1.03 25.61
CA THR A 179 -17.44 -1.68 26.52
C THR A 179 -16.21 -2.10 25.73
N VAL A 180 -15.07 -2.28 26.42
CA VAL A 180 -13.83 -2.77 25.80
C VAL A 180 -14.02 -4.12 25.10
N SER A 181 -14.88 -4.98 25.64
CA SER A 181 -15.18 -6.28 25.04
C SER A 181 -15.98 -6.14 23.75
N GLU A 182 -17.01 -5.28 23.73
CA GLU A 182 -17.80 -4.98 22.52
C GLU A 182 -16.92 -4.36 21.44
N VAL A 183 -16.06 -3.40 21.79
CA VAL A 183 -15.08 -2.81 20.84
C VAL A 183 -14.21 -3.90 20.22
N GLY A 184 -13.73 -4.86 20.99
CA GLY A 184 -12.96 -6.00 20.49
C GLY A 184 -13.72 -6.78 19.42
N TYR A 185 -14.97 -7.16 19.71
CA TYR A 185 -15.80 -7.90 18.74
C TYR A 185 -16.17 -7.06 17.51
N MET A 186 -16.58 -5.82 17.71
CA MET A 186 -16.93 -4.89 16.62
C MET A 186 -15.74 -4.54 15.72
N SER A 187 -14.52 -4.74 16.21
CA SER A 187 -13.29 -4.58 15.45
C SER A 187 -12.77 -5.90 14.84
N GLY A 188 -13.58 -6.97 14.88
CA GLY A 188 -13.29 -8.26 14.26
C GLY A 188 -12.29 -9.14 15.00
N PHE A 189 -12.09 -8.95 16.31
CA PHE A 189 -11.30 -9.84 17.12
C PHE A 189 -12.15 -10.97 17.69
N THR A 190 -11.61 -12.19 17.70
CA THR A 190 -12.31 -13.39 18.17
C THR A 190 -12.53 -13.42 19.68
N THR A 191 -11.64 -12.81 20.45
CA THR A 191 -11.76 -12.75 21.93
C THR A 191 -11.25 -11.41 22.48
N PRO A 192 -11.85 -10.90 23.59
CA PRO A 192 -11.38 -9.67 24.22
C PRO A 192 -9.94 -9.75 24.77
N GLN A 193 -9.49 -10.94 25.16
CA GLN A 193 -8.13 -11.16 25.65
C GLN A 193 -7.12 -11.00 24.51
N TYR A 194 -7.40 -11.60 23.35
CA TYR A 194 -6.57 -11.47 22.16
C TYR A 194 -6.56 -10.02 21.68
N PHE A 195 -7.72 -9.37 21.64
CA PHE A 195 -7.83 -7.94 21.33
C PHE A 195 -6.94 -7.08 22.24
N SER A 196 -7.08 -7.22 23.55
CA SER A 196 -6.33 -6.39 24.52
C SER A 196 -4.82 -6.55 24.38
N ARG A 197 -4.34 -7.77 24.08
CA ARG A 197 -2.92 -8.04 23.82
C ARG A 197 -2.45 -7.35 22.56
N VAL A 198 -3.17 -7.54 21.44
CA VAL A 198 -2.81 -6.96 20.15
C VAL A 198 -2.87 -5.44 20.19
N PHE A 199 -3.87 -4.89 20.86
CA PHE A 199 -4.00 -3.43 21.03
C PHE A 199 -2.82 -2.86 21.82
N LYS A 200 -2.43 -3.52 22.94
CA LYS A 200 -1.28 -3.10 23.73
C LYS A 200 0.04 -3.18 22.96
N GLU A 201 0.22 -4.24 22.15
CA GLU A 201 1.39 -4.34 21.25
C GLU A 201 1.46 -3.20 20.23
N ALA A 202 0.31 -2.79 19.68
CA ALA A 202 0.24 -1.76 18.65
C ALA A 202 0.30 -0.33 19.21
N MET A 203 -0.39 -0.07 20.34
CA MET A 203 -0.60 1.28 20.89
C MET A 203 0.28 1.59 22.13
N GLY A 204 1.02 0.60 22.64
CA GLY A 204 1.87 0.74 23.84
C GLY A 204 1.09 0.79 25.16
N CYS A 205 -0.25 0.79 25.14
CA CYS A 205 -1.11 0.78 26.33
C CYS A 205 -2.35 -0.10 26.11
N THR A 206 -3.00 -0.50 27.21
CA THR A 206 -4.24 -1.30 27.11
C THR A 206 -5.41 -0.46 26.59
N PRO A 207 -6.46 -1.09 26.00
CA PRO A 207 -7.66 -0.36 25.56
C PRO A 207 -8.32 0.47 26.66
N LYS A 208 -8.31 0.00 27.89
CA LYS A 208 -8.83 0.72 29.05
C LYS A 208 -8.02 1.95 29.40
N GLU A 209 -6.68 1.83 29.39
CA GLU A 209 -5.77 2.95 29.60
C GLU A 209 -5.87 4.00 28.51
N TYR A 210 -6.01 3.54 27.25
CA TYR A 210 -6.21 4.42 26.10
C TYR A 210 -7.48 5.28 26.25
N ARG A 211 -8.61 4.66 26.58
CA ARG A 211 -9.89 5.36 26.81
C ARG A 211 -9.79 6.40 27.93
N LEU A 212 -9.15 6.03 29.05
CA LEU A 212 -8.98 6.97 30.17
C LEU A 212 -8.15 8.19 29.77
N LYS A 213 -7.05 7.98 29.06
CA LYS A 213 -6.21 9.08 28.56
C LYS A 213 -6.98 10.00 27.61
N HIS A 214 -7.76 9.42 26.71
CA HIS A 214 -8.55 10.21 25.75
C HIS A 214 -9.61 11.07 26.44
N LYS A 215 -10.35 10.54 27.43
CA LYS A 215 -11.30 11.30 28.25
C LYS A 215 -10.65 12.50 28.94
N THR A 216 -9.50 12.29 29.58
CA THR A 216 -8.78 13.36 30.29
C THR A 216 -8.36 14.50 29.34
N ILE A 217 -7.96 14.16 28.09
CA ILE A 217 -7.57 15.15 27.08
C ILE A 217 -8.78 15.97 26.60
N VAL A 218 -9.93 15.33 26.40
CA VAL A 218 -11.16 15.99 25.97
C VAL A 218 -11.67 16.94 27.05
N GLU A 219 -11.67 16.52 28.31
CA GLU A 219 -12.09 17.34 29.46
C GLU A 219 -11.17 18.54 29.73
N GLN A 220 -9.89 18.49 29.34
CA GLN A 220 -8.96 19.61 29.50
C GLN A 220 -9.04 20.64 28.36
N ASN A 221 -9.69 20.31 27.24
CA ASN A 221 -9.82 21.20 26.08
C ASN A 221 -11.23 21.81 25.93
N VAL A 222 -12.12 21.61 26.89
CA VAL A 222 -13.45 22.24 27.03
C VAL A 222 -13.40 23.27 28.14
#